data_ae1012b38e667a4dcb3aaa3a399a8932
#
_entry.id   ae1012b38e667a4dcb3aaa3a399a8932
#
_cell.length_a   1.000
_cell.length_b   1.000
_cell.length_c   1.000
_cell.angle_alpha   90.00
_cell.angle_beta   90.00
_cell.angle_gamma   90.00
#
_symmetry.space_group_name_H-M   'P 1'
#
loop_
_entity.id
_entity.type
_entity.pdbx_description
1 polymer ?
#
loop_
_entity_poly.entity_id
_entity_poly.type
_entity_poly.pdbx_seq_one_letter_code
_entity_poly.pdbx_strand_id
1 'polypeptide(L)'
;MTAILEKLTLYLAYPFVRYALIVGVLIALCSSLLGVTLVLKRFSFIGDGLSHVAFGAMAIAAVLQITNEMPLVMVITVISAVLLLRTGQNTKIKGDAAIAMISVGALAIGYLLMNIFSTSSNLSGDVCSTLFGSTSILTLSPVEVWLCVGMSVLVVAVFILFYNKIFAVTFDENFARATGTKAGLYNLLIAIVVAVIIVLAMNLVGSLLISALVIFPALSAMRIFKSFRSVTVCAAALSVACSLIGILASILAGTPVGSTIVAVQIGAFGLSWLAGTVLGVARK
;
A
#
# COMPACT_ATOMS: atom_id res chain seq x y z
N MET A 1 -30.70 -16.23 -2.91
CA MET A 1 -29.34 -16.82 -2.98
C MET A 1 -28.94 -17.14 -4.41
N THR A 2 -29.81 -17.73 -5.24
CA THR A 2 -29.56 -18.02 -6.66
C THR A 2 -29.24 -16.78 -7.50
N ALA A 3 -29.98 -15.67 -7.36
CA ALA A 3 -29.74 -14.43 -8.12
C ALA A 3 -28.39 -13.76 -7.81
N ILE A 4 -27.85 -13.91 -6.61
CA ILE A 4 -26.51 -13.38 -6.24
C ILE A 4 -25.41 -14.24 -6.88
N LEU A 5 -25.58 -15.56 -6.85
CA LEU A 5 -24.67 -16.52 -7.48
C LEU A 5 -24.64 -16.35 -9.01
N GLU A 6 -25.80 -16.16 -9.65
CA GLU A 6 -25.88 -15.90 -11.09
C GLU A 6 -25.18 -14.59 -11.48
N LYS A 7 -25.40 -13.50 -10.72
CA LYS A 7 -24.67 -12.26 -10.94
C LYS A 7 -23.15 -12.46 -10.78
N LEU A 8 -22.73 -13.15 -9.73
CA LEU A 8 -21.32 -13.39 -9.46
C LEU A 8 -20.66 -14.21 -10.56
N THR A 9 -21.29 -15.27 -11.03
CA THR A 9 -20.77 -16.09 -12.15
C THR A 9 -20.72 -15.29 -13.44
N LEU A 10 -21.71 -14.45 -13.72
CA LEU A 10 -21.72 -13.55 -14.86
C LEU A 10 -20.54 -12.56 -14.82
N TYR A 11 -20.33 -11.89 -13.68
CA TYR A 11 -19.23 -10.93 -13.55
C TYR A 11 -17.85 -11.59 -13.57
N LEU A 12 -17.68 -12.77 -12.96
CA LEU A 12 -16.45 -13.55 -13.00
C LEU A 12 -16.11 -14.10 -14.40
N ALA A 13 -17.07 -14.13 -15.32
CA ALA A 13 -16.78 -14.48 -16.72
C ALA A 13 -15.94 -13.40 -17.43
N TYR A 14 -16.03 -12.14 -16.99
CA TYR A 14 -15.27 -11.05 -17.58
C TYR A 14 -13.78 -11.07 -17.15
N PRO A 15 -12.83 -10.96 -18.10
CA PRO A 15 -11.38 -10.99 -17.79
C PRO A 15 -10.94 -9.89 -16.83
N PHE A 16 -11.47 -8.67 -16.98
CA PHE A 16 -11.08 -7.54 -16.12
C PHE A 16 -11.43 -7.77 -14.64
N VAL A 17 -12.53 -8.47 -14.34
CA VAL A 17 -12.91 -8.81 -12.96
C VAL A 17 -11.93 -9.80 -12.34
N ARG A 18 -11.50 -10.79 -13.11
CA ARG A 18 -10.48 -11.76 -12.66
C ARG A 18 -9.15 -11.06 -12.42
N TYR A 19 -8.76 -10.14 -13.30
CA TYR A 19 -7.54 -9.35 -13.14
C TYR A 19 -7.60 -8.48 -11.88
N ALA A 20 -8.72 -7.80 -11.65
CA ALA A 20 -8.95 -7.00 -10.47
C ALA A 20 -8.85 -7.83 -9.18
N LEU A 21 -9.41 -9.04 -9.15
CA LEU A 21 -9.31 -9.96 -8.01
C LEU A 21 -7.87 -10.39 -7.75
N ILE A 22 -7.15 -10.82 -8.80
CA ILE A 22 -5.76 -11.27 -8.68
C ILE A 22 -4.89 -10.13 -8.15
N VAL A 23 -4.95 -8.98 -8.81
CA VAL A 23 -4.14 -7.79 -8.46
C VAL A 23 -4.48 -7.27 -7.07
N GLY A 24 -5.78 -7.12 -6.75
CA GLY A 24 -6.22 -6.64 -5.45
C GLY A 24 -5.77 -7.52 -4.29
N VAL A 25 -5.86 -8.85 -4.44
CA VAL A 25 -5.40 -9.81 -3.43
C VAL A 25 -3.88 -9.78 -3.27
N LEU A 26 -3.13 -9.72 -4.37
CA LEU A 26 -1.66 -9.68 -4.33
C LEU A 26 -1.14 -8.39 -3.71
N ILE A 27 -1.72 -7.25 -4.07
CA ILE A 27 -1.38 -5.95 -3.46
C ILE A 27 -1.74 -5.97 -1.97
N ALA A 28 -2.91 -6.49 -1.59
CA ALA A 28 -3.32 -6.60 -0.21
C ALA A 28 -2.35 -7.45 0.62
N LEU A 29 -1.91 -8.59 0.08
CA LEU A 29 -0.92 -9.45 0.70
C LEU A 29 0.42 -8.72 0.91
N CYS A 30 0.97 -8.14 -0.16
CA CYS A 30 2.27 -7.47 -0.10
C CYS A 30 2.25 -6.25 0.81
N SER A 31 1.21 -5.42 0.72
CA SER A 31 1.06 -4.22 1.56
C SER A 31 0.93 -4.56 3.04
N SER A 32 0.22 -5.62 3.39
CA SER A 32 0.04 -6.03 4.78
C SER A 32 1.31 -6.63 5.40
N LEU A 33 2.10 -7.40 4.64
CA LEU A 33 3.39 -7.94 5.10
C LEU A 33 4.36 -6.82 5.47
N LEU A 34 4.47 -5.81 4.61
CA LEU A 34 5.29 -4.64 4.89
C LEU A 34 4.66 -3.72 5.93
N GLY A 35 3.34 -3.63 5.97
CA GLY A 35 2.57 -2.81 6.88
C GLY A 35 2.91 -3.10 8.34
N VAL A 36 3.04 -4.37 8.74
CA VAL A 36 3.45 -4.74 10.09
C VAL A 36 4.81 -4.14 10.47
N THR A 37 5.79 -4.23 9.55
CA THR A 37 7.12 -3.66 9.74
C THR A 37 7.09 -2.14 9.85
N LEU A 38 6.33 -1.48 8.97
CA LEU A 38 6.23 -0.02 8.90
C LEU A 38 5.50 0.57 10.12
N VAL A 39 4.41 -0.06 10.55
CA VAL A 39 3.65 0.37 11.74
C VAL A 39 4.52 0.24 13.00
N LEU A 40 5.27 -0.86 13.16
CA LEU A 40 6.18 -1.04 14.29
C LEU A 40 7.33 -0.03 14.29
N LYS A 41 7.81 0.35 13.13
CA LYS A 41 8.84 1.41 12.96
C LYS A 41 8.31 2.83 13.11
N ARG A 42 7.01 3.02 13.33
CA ARG A 42 6.33 4.34 13.38
C ARG A 42 6.39 5.12 12.05
N PHE A 43 6.37 4.40 10.94
CA PHE A 43 6.25 4.95 9.59
C PHE A 43 4.90 4.59 8.97
N SER A 44 3.81 4.64 9.75
CA SER A 44 2.47 4.23 9.32
C SER A 44 1.96 5.02 8.12
N PHE A 45 2.29 6.30 8.03
CA PHE A 45 1.86 7.19 6.94
C PHE A 45 2.77 7.16 5.70
N ILE A 46 3.78 6.30 5.66
CA ILE A 46 4.72 6.26 4.51
C ILE A 46 4.02 5.87 3.21
N GLY A 47 2.95 5.05 3.29
CA GLY A 47 2.12 4.69 2.15
C GLY A 47 1.48 5.90 1.49
N ASP A 48 0.87 6.76 2.30
CA ASP A 48 0.26 8.00 1.86
C ASP A 48 1.31 8.99 1.34
N GLY A 49 2.40 9.19 2.09
CA GLY A 49 3.48 10.08 1.70
C GLY A 49 4.10 9.74 0.35
N LEU A 50 4.44 8.47 0.14
CA LEU A 50 5.05 8.03 -1.11
C LEU A 50 4.08 7.99 -2.29
N SER A 51 2.79 7.77 -2.06
CA SER A 51 1.80 7.87 -3.13
C SER A 51 1.61 9.31 -3.61
N HIS A 52 1.67 10.28 -2.72
CA HIS A 52 1.68 11.70 -3.12
C HIS A 52 2.97 12.12 -3.83
N VAL A 53 4.12 11.55 -3.44
CA VAL A 53 5.38 11.72 -4.18
C VAL A 53 5.27 11.11 -5.58
N ALA A 54 4.69 9.92 -5.71
CA ALA A 54 4.48 9.29 -7.01
C ALA A 54 3.55 10.13 -7.90
N PHE A 55 2.48 10.71 -7.34
CA PHE A 55 1.61 11.66 -8.04
C PHE A 55 2.40 12.89 -8.51
N GLY A 56 3.22 13.48 -7.65
CA GLY A 56 4.08 14.61 -8.04
C GLY A 56 5.06 14.25 -9.16
N ALA A 57 5.62 13.03 -9.12
CA ALA A 57 6.49 12.52 -10.18
C ALA A 57 5.75 12.29 -11.50
N MET A 58 4.50 11.80 -11.46
CA MET A 58 3.63 11.71 -12.65
C MET A 58 3.34 13.08 -13.25
N ALA A 59 3.08 14.09 -12.41
CA ALA A 59 2.89 15.47 -12.87
C ALA A 59 4.14 16.01 -13.58
N ILE A 60 5.34 15.74 -13.05
CA ILE A 60 6.59 16.10 -13.69
C ILE A 60 6.75 15.38 -15.04
N ALA A 61 6.45 14.08 -15.10
CA ALA A 61 6.51 13.31 -16.34
C ALA A 61 5.56 13.86 -17.40
N ALA A 62 4.33 14.23 -17.01
CA ALA A 62 3.33 14.82 -17.90
C ALA A 62 3.80 16.19 -18.46
N VAL A 63 4.38 17.05 -17.63
CA VAL A 63 4.95 18.33 -18.07
C VAL A 63 6.11 18.14 -19.04
N LEU A 64 6.96 17.14 -18.82
CA LEU A 64 8.08 16.79 -19.68
C LEU A 64 7.65 15.98 -20.92
N GLN A 65 6.37 15.70 -21.08
CA GLN A 65 5.79 14.90 -22.17
C GLN A 65 6.46 13.53 -22.36
N ILE A 66 6.86 12.89 -21.26
CA ILE A 66 7.50 11.57 -21.29
C ILE A 66 6.44 10.51 -21.59
N THR A 67 6.60 9.78 -22.70
CA THR A 67 5.65 8.76 -23.17
C THR A 67 5.53 7.57 -22.23
N ASN A 68 6.61 7.22 -21.52
CA ASN A 68 6.61 6.15 -20.52
C ASN A 68 7.02 6.73 -19.16
N GLU A 69 6.02 7.13 -18.36
CA GLU A 69 6.23 7.81 -17.08
C GLU A 69 6.68 6.87 -15.94
N MET A 70 6.37 5.56 -16.05
CA MET A 70 6.61 4.59 -14.99
C MET A 70 8.06 4.55 -14.47
N PRO A 71 9.12 4.54 -15.29
CA PRO A 71 10.49 4.53 -14.79
C PRO A 71 10.85 5.78 -13.99
N LEU A 72 10.38 6.96 -14.44
CA LEU A 72 10.63 8.22 -13.75
C LEU A 72 9.95 8.24 -12.38
N VAL A 73 8.67 7.87 -12.34
CA VAL A 73 7.87 7.78 -11.11
C VAL A 73 8.52 6.81 -10.13
N MET A 74 8.96 5.65 -10.61
CA MET A 74 9.64 4.64 -9.78
C MET A 74 10.93 5.19 -9.17
N VAL A 75 11.78 5.81 -9.97
CA VAL A 75 13.08 6.35 -9.49
C VAL A 75 12.87 7.44 -8.45
N ILE A 76 11.99 8.41 -8.71
CA ILE A 76 11.71 9.51 -7.78
C ILE A 76 11.13 8.96 -6.47
N THR A 77 10.19 8.03 -6.55
CA THR A 77 9.55 7.44 -5.36
C THR A 77 10.53 6.61 -4.54
N VAL A 78 11.40 5.83 -5.18
CA VAL A 78 12.46 5.05 -4.50
C VAL A 78 13.45 5.98 -3.79
N ILE A 79 13.93 7.04 -4.46
CA ILE A 79 14.82 8.02 -3.86
C ILE A 79 14.15 8.66 -2.63
N SER A 80 12.90 9.07 -2.75
CA SER A 80 12.14 9.67 -1.65
C SER A 80 11.93 8.69 -0.49
N ALA A 81 11.64 7.42 -0.77
CA ALA A 81 11.50 6.38 0.26
C ALA A 81 12.82 6.17 1.03
N VAL A 82 13.94 6.13 0.32
CA VAL A 82 15.27 5.99 0.94
C VAL A 82 15.61 7.21 1.80
N LEU A 83 15.32 8.41 1.30
CA LEU A 83 15.52 9.64 2.05
C LEU A 83 14.66 9.68 3.31
N LEU A 84 13.36 9.35 3.20
CA LEU A 84 12.44 9.31 4.34
C LEU A 84 12.89 8.33 5.42
N LEU A 85 13.25 7.09 5.05
CA LEU A 85 13.71 6.09 6.01
C LEU A 85 15.08 6.41 6.63
N ARG A 86 15.95 7.09 5.91
CA ARG A 86 17.24 7.58 6.48
C ARG A 86 17.06 8.79 7.39
N THR A 87 16.26 9.76 6.95
CA THR A 87 16.07 11.03 7.68
C THR A 87 15.27 10.81 8.96
N GLY A 88 14.26 9.97 8.94
CA GLY A 88 13.41 9.69 10.10
C GLY A 88 14.13 9.02 11.29
N GLN A 89 15.34 8.49 11.07
CA GLN A 89 16.13 7.84 12.12
C GLN A 89 17.14 8.80 12.80
N ASN A 90 17.61 9.83 12.12
CA ASN A 90 18.79 10.62 12.53
C ASN A 90 18.53 12.11 12.79
N THR A 91 17.30 12.60 12.61
CA THR A 91 17.01 14.03 12.68
C THR A 91 16.17 14.42 13.89
N LYS A 92 16.24 15.71 14.26
CA LYS A 92 15.35 16.32 15.28
C LYS A 92 13.87 16.30 14.85
N ILE A 93 13.58 16.03 13.57
CA ILE A 93 12.23 15.94 13.02
C ILE A 93 11.76 14.50 13.14
N LYS A 94 10.64 14.29 13.82
CA LYS A 94 10.00 12.96 13.94
C LYS A 94 9.62 12.43 12.55
N GLY A 95 9.77 11.13 12.31
CA GLY A 95 9.54 10.51 11.01
C GLY A 95 8.18 10.84 10.38
N ASP A 96 7.12 10.83 11.18
CA ASP A 96 5.76 11.19 10.70
C ASP A 96 5.65 12.64 10.22
N ALA A 97 6.34 13.59 10.88
CA ALA A 97 6.34 14.98 10.43
C ALA A 97 7.10 15.16 9.11
N ALA A 98 8.21 14.45 8.92
CA ALA A 98 8.95 14.45 7.66
C ALA A 98 8.12 13.87 6.52
N ILE A 99 7.41 12.76 6.77
CA ILE A 99 6.49 12.16 5.81
C ILE A 99 5.39 13.15 5.44
N ALA A 100 4.73 13.78 6.43
CA ALA A 100 3.67 14.74 6.19
C ALA A 100 4.13 15.94 5.35
N MET A 101 5.31 16.50 5.64
CA MET A 101 5.87 17.63 4.87
C MET A 101 6.14 17.25 3.42
N ILE A 102 6.75 16.10 3.17
CA ILE A 102 7.06 15.63 1.81
C ILE A 102 5.76 15.28 1.07
N SER A 103 4.81 14.63 1.74
CA SER A 103 3.50 14.27 1.21
C SER A 103 2.75 15.50 0.70
N VAL A 104 2.52 16.46 1.58
CA VAL A 104 1.77 17.69 1.24
C VAL A 104 2.52 18.52 0.19
N GLY A 105 3.85 18.63 0.31
CA GLY A 105 4.68 19.35 -0.65
C GLY A 105 4.61 18.73 -2.06
N ALA A 106 4.76 17.41 -2.16
CA ALA A 106 4.70 16.70 -3.43
C ALA A 106 3.30 16.80 -4.09
N LEU A 107 2.24 16.66 -3.29
CA LEU A 107 0.87 16.82 -3.77
C LEU A 107 0.61 18.25 -4.28
N ALA A 108 1.01 19.26 -3.49
CA ALA A 108 0.80 20.66 -3.85
C ALA A 108 1.58 21.05 -5.12
N ILE A 109 2.87 20.66 -5.21
CA ILE A 109 3.69 20.92 -6.39
C ILE A 109 3.16 20.16 -7.60
N GLY A 110 2.79 18.89 -7.44
CA GLY A 110 2.21 18.10 -8.52
C GLY A 110 0.92 18.70 -9.07
N TYR A 111 0.00 19.09 -8.18
CA TYR A 111 -1.25 19.74 -8.59
C TYR A 111 -0.99 21.09 -9.28
N LEU A 112 -0.06 21.88 -8.75
CA LEU A 112 0.31 23.19 -9.34
C LEU A 112 0.92 23.01 -10.74
N LEU A 113 1.82 22.06 -10.92
CA LEU A 113 2.42 21.75 -12.22
C LEU A 113 1.36 21.32 -13.23
N MET A 114 0.47 20.42 -12.85
CA MET A 114 -0.62 20.00 -13.73
C MET A 114 -1.56 21.14 -14.07
N ASN A 115 -1.84 22.05 -13.13
CA ASN A 115 -2.72 23.21 -13.37
C ASN A 115 -2.10 24.23 -14.34
N ILE A 116 -0.79 24.50 -14.24
CA ILE A 116 -0.11 25.48 -15.08
C ILE A 116 0.15 24.96 -16.50
N PHE A 117 0.55 23.67 -16.61
CA PHE A 117 1.07 23.12 -17.87
C PHE A 117 0.13 22.12 -18.55
N SER A 118 -0.93 21.66 -17.87
CA SER A 118 -1.86 20.70 -18.48
C SER A 118 -2.85 21.40 -19.41
N THR A 119 -3.06 20.76 -20.56
CA THR A 119 -4.12 21.14 -21.50
C THR A 119 -5.43 20.40 -21.25
N SER A 120 -5.49 19.55 -20.20
CA SER A 120 -6.68 18.78 -19.85
C SER A 120 -7.78 19.69 -19.29
N SER A 121 -8.96 19.58 -19.88
CA SER A 121 -10.16 20.30 -19.43
C SER A 121 -10.78 19.76 -18.13
N ASN A 122 -10.33 18.62 -17.62
CA ASN A 122 -10.86 17.94 -16.44
C ASN A 122 -9.79 17.54 -15.42
N LEU A 123 -8.92 18.49 -15.07
CA LEU A 123 -7.81 18.27 -14.14
C LEU A 123 -8.24 17.67 -12.79
N SER A 124 -9.34 18.18 -12.23
CA SER A 124 -9.87 17.69 -10.95
C SER A 124 -10.33 16.23 -11.03
N GLY A 125 -10.90 15.81 -12.16
CA GLY A 125 -11.30 14.42 -12.40
C GLY A 125 -10.10 13.50 -12.53
N ASP A 126 -9.04 13.93 -13.20
CA ASP A 126 -7.81 13.15 -13.40
C ASP A 126 -7.07 12.95 -12.08
N VAL A 127 -6.96 14.00 -11.25
CA VAL A 127 -6.39 13.91 -9.90
C VAL A 127 -7.22 13.00 -9.01
N CYS A 128 -8.54 13.14 -9.05
CA CYS A 128 -9.46 12.33 -8.25
C CYS A 128 -9.38 10.84 -8.64
N SER A 129 -9.31 10.52 -9.93
CA SER A 129 -9.17 9.14 -10.43
C SER A 129 -7.86 8.50 -10.00
N THR A 130 -6.76 9.25 -10.00
CA THR A 130 -5.44 8.78 -9.56
C THR A 130 -5.40 8.54 -8.05
N LEU A 131 -6.02 9.42 -7.25
CA LEU A 131 -6.03 9.27 -5.79
C LEU A 131 -6.99 8.18 -5.31
N PHE A 132 -8.14 8.03 -5.96
CA PHE A 132 -9.19 7.09 -5.53
C PHE A 132 -9.25 5.78 -6.35
N GLY A 133 -8.52 5.69 -7.47
CA GLY A 133 -8.37 4.46 -8.26
C GLY A 133 -9.66 3.91 -8.88
N SER A 134 -10.69 4.74 -9.04
CA SER A 134 -12.04 4.26 -9.40
C SER A 134 -12.16 3.68 -10.81
N THR A 135 -11.28 4.04 -11.74
CA THR A 135 -11.34 3.62 -13.15
C THR A 135 -10.22 2.68 -13.57
N SER A 136 -9.06 2.72 -12.90
CA SER A 136 -7.86 1.97 -13.29
C SER A 136 -8.05 0.45 -13.27
N ILE A 137 -8.89 -0.07 -12.39
CA ILE A 137 -9.17 -1.52 -12.29
C ILE A 137 -9.88 -2.07 -13.54
N LEU A 138 -10.66 -1.24 -14.23
CA LEU A 138 -11.41 -1.67 -15.42
C LEU A 138 -10.53 -1.70 -16.69
N THR A 139 -9.40 -1.02 -16.66
CA THR A 139 -8.49 -0.85 -17.82
C THR A 139 -7.21 -1.68 -17.72
N LEU A 140 -7.13 -2.60 -16.74
CA LEU A 140 -5.97 -3.46 -16.51
C LEU A 140 -5.61 -4.28 -17.75
N SER A 141 -4.40 -4.08 -18.26
CA SER A 141 -3.84 -4.89 -19.32
C SER A 141 -3.27 -6.22 -18.76
N PRO A 142 -3.25 -7.30 -19.58
CA PRO A 142 -2.64 -8.56 -19.15
C PRO A 142 -1.17 -8.41 -18.72
N VAL A 143 -0.44 -7.49 -19.36
CA VAL A 143 0.98 -7.23 -19.06
C VAL A 143 1.15 -6.66 -17.66
N GLU A 144 0.31 -5.70 -17.26
CA GLU A 144 0.32 -5.12 -15.92
C GLU A 144 -0.01 -6.15 -14.84
N VAL A 145 -0.95 -7.04 -15.11
CA VAL A 145 -1.29 -8.14 -14.20
C VAL A 145 -0.10 -9.07 -13.98
N TRP A 146 0.57 -9.51 -15.05
CA TRP A 146 1.75 -10.37 -14.95
C TRP A 146 2.92 -9.67 -14.26
N LEU A 147 3.12 -8.38 -14.52
CA LEU A 147 4.10 -7.57 -13.81
C LEU A 147 3.78 -7.51 -12.31
N CYS A 148 2.53 -7.28 -11.95
CA CYS A 148 2.08 -7.28 -10.56
C CYS A 148 2.30 -8.64 -9.88
N VAL A 149 1.99 -9.75 -10.57
CA VAL A 149 2.24 -11.11 -10.07
C VAL A 149 3.73 -11.33 -9.83
N GLY A 150 4.58 -11.02 -10.80
CA GLY A 150 6.04 -11.19 -10.70
C GLY A 150 6.63 -10.37 -9.54
N MET A 151 6.23 -9.11 -9.43
CA MET A 151 6.68 -8.24 -8.33
C MET A 151 6.15 -8.70 -6.97
N SER A 152 4.91 -9.16 -6.88
CA SER A 152 4.35 -9.70 -5.64
C SER A 152 5.08 -10.95 -5.18
N VAL A 153 5.39 -11.87 -6.10
CA VAL A 153 6.20 -13.07 -5.79
C VAL A 153 7.58 -12.66 -5.29
N LEU A 154 8.23 -11.69 -5.94
CA LEU A 154 9.53 -11.18 -5.51
C LEU A 154 9.45 -10.58 -4.09
N VAL A 155 8.45 -9.77 -3.80
CA VAL A 155 8.26 -9.16 -2.48
C VAL A 155 8.05 -10.21 -1.40
N VAL A 156 7.18 -11.18 -1.64
CA VAL A 156 6.92 -12.28 -0.70
C VAL A 156 8.19 -13.10 -0.50
N ALA A 157 8.93 -13.42 -1.57
CA ALA A 157 10.19 -14.14 -1.48
C ALA A 157 11.23 -13.36 -0.66
N VAL A 158 11.42 -12.07 -0.92
CA VAL A 158 12.31 -11.21 -0.15
C VAL A 158 11.91 -11.17 1.32
N PHE A 159 10.61 -11.02 1.61
CA PHE A 159 10.11 -10.99 2.98
C PHE A 159 10.38 -12.31 3.72
N ILE A 160 10.13 -13.45 3.07
CA ILE A 160 10.36 -14.79 3.67
C ILE A 160 11.86 -15.05 3.87
N LEU A 161 12.69 -14.81 2.85
CA LEU A 161 14.14 -15.04 2.90
C LEU A 161 14.83 -14.20 3.97
N PHE A 162 14.42 -12.93 4.09
CA PHE A 162 15.03 -12.00 5.04
C PHE A 162 14.20 -11.79 6.31
N TYR A 163 13.19 -12.62 6.57
CA TYR A 163 12.27 -12.51 7.70
C TYR A 163 12.97 -12.22 9.03
N ASN A 164 13.97 -13.04 9.40
CA ASN A 164 14.69 -12.89 10.66
C ASN A 164 15.50 -11.58 10.74
N LYS A 165 16.04 -11.11 9.60
CA LYS A 165 16.82 -9.86 9.54
C LYS A 165 15.89 -8.64 9.55
N ILE A 166 14.76 -8.70 8.84
CA ILE A 166 13.70 -7.69 8.85
C ILE A 166 13.15 -7.55 10.28
N PHE A 167 12.85 -8.67 10.95
CA PHE A 167 12.42 -8.69 12.35
C PHE A 167 13.44 -7.98 13.26
N ALA A 168 14.72 -8.39 13.23
CA ALA A 168 15.75 -7.82 14.09
C ALA A 168 15.90 -6.31 13.89
N VAL A 169 15.96 -5.85 12.64
CA VAL A 169 16.10 -4.43 12.29
C VAL A 169 14.83 -3.63 12.59
N THR A 170 13.67 -4.28 12.66
CA THR A 170 12.39 -3.62 12.97
C THR A 170 12.26 -3.33 14.46
N PHE A 171 12.67 -4.26 15.32
CA PHE A 171 12.53 -4.11 16.77
C PHE A 171 13.66 -3.33 17.42
N ASP A 172 14.91 -3.64 17.07
CA ASP A 172 16.08 -2.95 17.64
C ASP A 172 17.20 -2.89 16.60
N GLU A 173 17.29 -1.75 15.94
CA GLU A 173 18.31 -1.51 14.93
C GLU A 173 19.72 -1.43 15.53
N ASN A 174 19.86 -0.89 16.75
CA ASN A 174 21.16 -0.77 17.41
C ASN A 174 21.68 -2.14 17.82
N PHE A 175 20.83 -2.99 18.38
CA PHE A 175 21.17 -4.36 18.70
C PHE A 175 21.51 -5.16 17.44
N ALA A 176 20.70 -5.03 16.37
CA ALA A 176 20.98 -5.68 15.11
C ALA A 176 22.35 -5.29 14.53
N ARG A 177 22.74 -4.02 14.64
CA ARG A 177 24.08 -3.53 14.26
C ARG A 177 25.19 -4.12 15.15
N ALA A 178 24.96 -4.15 16.46
CA ALA A 178 25.92 -4.70 17.42
C ALA A 178 26.19 -6.20 17.19
N THR A 179 25.18 -6.96 16.72
CA THR A 179 25.31 -8.38 16.36
C THR A 179 25.83 -8.62 14.93
N GLY A 180 26.39 -7.58 14.27
CA GLY A 180 27.00 -7.69 12.94
C GLY A 180 26.03 -7.66 11.76
N THR A 181 24.72 -7.41 12.00
CA THR A 181 23.75 -7.26 10.91
C THR A 181 23.89 -5.87 10.27
N LYS A 182 24.03 -5.83 8.94
CA LYS A 182 24.09 -4.56 8.17
C LYS A 182 22.72 -3.89 8.11
N ALA A 183 22.26 -3.32 9.24
CA ALA A 183 20.91 -2.76 9.39
C ALA A 183 20.56 -1.73 8.30
N GLY A 184 21.53 -0.88 7.89
CA GLY A 184 21.34 0.09 6.83
C GLY A 184 20.96 -0.54 5.47
N LEU A 185 21.52 -1.71 5.15
CA LEU A 185 21.19 -2.43 3.92
C LEU A 185 19.77 -3.00 3.95
N TYR A 186 19.34 -3.54 5.10
CA TYR A 186 17.97 -4.05 5.24
C TYR A 186 16.93 -2.92 5.27
N ASN A 187 17.25 -1.77 5.86
CA ASN A 187 16.41 -0.58 5.79
C ASN A 187 16.28 -0.07 4.34
N LEU A 188 17.38 -0.06 3.58
CA LEU A 188 17.36 0.28 2.17
C LEU A 188 16.50 -0.71 1.36
N LEU A 189 16.64 -2.00 1.62
CA LEU A 189 15.84 -3.04 0.98
C LEU A 189 14.34 -2.85 1.27
N ILE A 190 13.96 -2.59 2.54
CA ILE A 190 12.58 -2.30 2.92
C ILE A 190 12.07 -1.06 2.18
N ALA A 191 12.88 0.03 2.12
CA ALA A 191 12.52 1.26 1.42
C ALA A 191 12.21 1.02 -0.07
N ILE A 192 13.09 0.29 -0.76
CA ILE A 192 12.92 -0.02 -2.19
C ILE A 192 11.65 -0.86 -2.40
N VAL A 193 11.48 -1.92 -1.62
CA VAL A 193 10.32 -2.82 -1.75
C VAL A 193 9.01 -2.09 -1.49
N VAL A 194 8.98 -1.23 -0.46
CA VAL A 194 7.81 -0.38 -0.15
C VAL A 194 7.51 0.58 -1.30
N ALA A 195 8.51 1.28 -1.82
CA ALA A 195 8.32 2.22 -2.93
C ALA A 195 7.79 1.53 -4.19
N VAL A 196 8.35 0.37 -4.53
CA VAL A 196 7.90 -0.42 -5.68
C VAL A 196 6.44 -0.85 -5.53
N ILE A 197 6.05 -1.38 -4.37
CA ILE A 197 4.65 -1.77 -4.13
C ILE A 197 3.73 -0.57 -4.21
N ILE A 198 4.11 0.57 -3.62
CA ILE A 198 3.27 1.77 -3.61
C ILE A 198 3.05 2.29 -5.03
N VAL A 199 4.11 2.37 -5.85
CA VAL A 199 3.97 2.85 -7.24
C VAL A 199 3.07 1.93 -8.05
N LEU A 200 3.28 0.61 -7.97
CA LEU A 200 2.44 -0.37 -8.67
C LEU A 200 0.98 -0.31 -8.18
N ALA A 201 0.80 -0.29 -6.87
CA ALA A 201 -0.53 -0.31 -6.28
C ALA A 201 -1.28 1.02 -6.50
N MET A 202 -0.60 2.17 -6.48
CA MET A 202 -1.22 3.47 -6.74
C MET A 202 -1.85 3.52 -8.14
N ASN A 203 -1.12 3.05 -9.15
CA ASN A 203 -1.62 3.05 -10.52
C ASN A 203 -2.79 2.07 -10.74
N LEU A 204 -2.84 0.98 -9.97
CA LEU A 204 -3.84 -0.07 -10.16
C LEU A 204 -5.08 0.13 -9.27
N VAL A 205 -4.91 0.68 -8.07
CA VAL A 205 -5.97 0.65 -7.04
C VAL A 205 -6.18 2.00 -6.35
N GLY A 206 -5.29 2.97 -6.59
CA GLY A 206 -5.33 4.30 -6.01
C GLY A 206 -4.60 4.43 -4.67
N SER A 207 -4.21 5.66 -4.33
CA SER A 207 -3.36 5.96 -3.17
C SER A 207 -4.06 5.70 -1.83
N LEU A 208 -5.33 6.01 -1.72
CA LEU A 208 -6.10 5.90 -0.47
C LEU A 208 -6.21 4.45 0.00
N LEU A 209 -6.40 3.50 -0.94
CA LEU A 209 -6.50 2.09 -0.59
C LEU A 209 -5.16 1.53 -0.11
N ILE A 210 -4.03 1.99 -0.67
CA ILE A 210 -2.71 1.51 -0.25
C ILE A 210 -2.46 1.81 1.23
N SER A 211 -2.73 3.05 1.64
CA SER A 211 -2.56 3.48 3.04
C SER A 211 -3.41 2.63 3.98
N ALA A 212 -4.65 2.34 3.60
CA ALA A 212 -5.54 1.47 4.36
C ALA A 212 -5.00 0.03 4.44
N LEU A 213 -4.54 -0.55 3.32
CA LEU A 213 -3.98 -1.92 3.26
C LEU A 213 -2.70 -2.09 4.10
N VAL A 214 -1.94 -1.03 4.29
CA VAL A 214 -0.73 -1.03 5.14
C VAL A 214 -1.12 -0.95 6.62
N ILE A 215 -2.07 -0.08 6.98
CA ILE A 215 -2.33 0.29 8.38
C ILE A 215 -3.34 -0.66 9.04
N PHE A 216 -4.54 -0.83 8.47
CA PHE A 216 -5.64 -1.52 9.13
C PHE A 216 -5.36 -2.99 9.45
N PRO A 217 -4.83 -3.82 8.53
CA PRO A 217 -4.56 -5.22 8.84
C PRO A 217 -3.50 -5.39 9.92
N ALA A 218 -2.44 -4.55 9.89
CA ALA A 218 -1.39 -4.58 10.89
C ALA A 218 -1.91 -4.21 12.28
N LEU A 219 -2.65 -3.12 12.41
CA LEU A 219 -3.24 -2.69 13.67
C LEU A 219 -4.29 -3.68 14.19
N SER A 220 -5.10 -4.27 13.31
CA SER A 220 -6.09 -5.31 13.67
C SER A 220 -5.41 -6.54 14.26
N ALA A 221 -4.35 -7.03 13.60
CA ALA A 221 -3.59 -8.19 14.06
C ALA A 221 -2.86 -7.94 15.40
N MET A 222 -2.31 -6.73 15.59
CA MET A 222 -1.64 -6.33 16.84
C MET A 222 -2.59 -6.24 18.04
N ARG A 223 -3.89 -6.10 17.82
CA ARG A 223 -4.90 -6.14 18.90
C ARG A 223 -5.12 -7.53 19.45
N ILE A 224 -4.90 -8.57 18.62
CA ILE A 224 -5.19 -9.97 18.95
C ILE A 224 -3.91 -10.72 19.32
N PHE A 225 -2.82 -10.48 18.62
CA PHE A 225 -1.57 -11.21 18.75
C PHE A 225 -0.43 -10.32 19.23
N LYS A 226 0.52 -10.94 19.98
CA LYS A 226 1.70 -10.25 20.54
C LYS A 226 3.02 -10.65 19.86
N SER A 227 3.07 -11.81 19.17
CA SER A 227 4.28 -12.25 18.49
C SER A 227 4.34 -11.72 17.06
N PHE A 228 5.51 -11.29 16.61
CA PHE A 228 5.70 -10.74 15.26
C PHE A 228 5.22 -11.71 14.17
N ARG A 229 5.50 -13.01 14.32
CA ARG A 229 5.07 -14.04 13.36
C ARG A 229 3.54 -14.13 13.28
N SER A 230 2.87 -14.22 14.44
CA SER A 230 1.40 -14.34 14.49
C SER A 230 0.73 -13.05 13.96
N VAL A 231 1.28 -11.87 14.31
CA VAL A 231 0.81 -10.59 13.79
C VAL A 231 0.94 -10.53 12.28
N THR A 232 2.09 -10.90 11.72
CA THR A 232 2.33 -10.87 10.27
C THR A 232 1.39 -11.81 9.51
N VAL A 233 1.24 -13.07 9.99
CA VAL A 233 0.35 -14.05 9.34
C VAL A 233 -1.11 -13.61 9.46
N CYS A 234 -1.54 -13.14 10.63
CA CYS A 234 -2.90 -12.65 10.82
C CYS A 234 -3.18 -11.41 9.97
N ALA A 235 -2.26 -10.44 9.92
CA ALA A 235 -2.39 -9.25 9.08
C ALA A 235 -2.53 -9.62 7.60
N ALA A 236 -1.71 -10.55 7.11
CA ALA A 236 -1.79 -11.04 5.73
C ALA A 236 -3.13 -11.72 5.44
N ALA A 237 -3.59 -12.60 6.31
CA ALA A 237 -4.87 -13.30 6.17
C ALA A 237 -6.05 -12.31 6.20
N LEU A 238 -6.06 -11.36 7.15
CA LEU A 238 -7.08 -10.33 7.25
C LEU A 238 -7.12 -9.44 6.01
N SER A 239 -5.96 -9.00 5.53
CA SER A 239 -5.85 -8.13 4.37
C SER A 239 -6.42 -8.80 3.12
N VAL A 240 -6.02 -10.05 2.87
CA VAL A 240 -6.53 -10.85 1.75
C VAL A 240 -8.03 -11.08 1.86
N ALA A 241 -8.52 -11.48 3.04
CA ALA A 241 -9.95 -11.72 3.26
C ALA A 241 -10.78 -10.42 3.07
N CYS A 242 -10.35 -9.30 3.65
CA CYS A 242 -11.03 -8.01 3.50
C CYS A 242 -11.01 -7.51 2.06
N SER A 243 -9.91 -7.72 1.34
CA SER A 243 -9.81 -7.37 -0.08
C SER A 243 -10.78 -8.20 -0.93
N LEU A 244 -10.82 -9.51 -0.74
CA LEU A 244 -11.78 -10.39 -1.43
C LEU A 244 -13.22 -9.99 -1.14
N ILE A 245 -13.58 -9.84 0.13
CA ILE A 245 -14.94 -9.44 0.54
C ILE A 245 -15.28 -8.07 -0.03
N GLY A 246 -14.35 -7.11 0.04
CA GLY A 246 -14.55 -5.74 -0.46
C GLY A 246 -14.76 -5.69 -1.97
N ILE A 247 -13.96 -6.45 -2.75
CA ILE A 247 -14.13 -6.52 -4.21
C ILE A 247 -15.48 -7.16 -4.56
N LEU A 248 -15.83 -8.28 -3.93
CA LEU A 248 -17.09 -8.95 -4.17
C LEU A 248 -18.29 -8.08 -3.77
N ALA A 249 -18.22 -7.40 -2.64
CA ALA A 249 -19.26 -6.46 -2.20
C ALA A 249 -19.40 -5.28 -3.16
N SER A 250 -18.29 -4.73 -3.65
CA SER A 250 -18.26 -3.66 -4.65
C SER A 250 -18.96 -4.07 -5.95
N ILE A 251 -18.67 -5.29 -6.45
CA ILE A 251 -19.30 -5.83 -7.66
C ILE A 251 -20.81 -5.97 -7.48
N LEU A 252 -21.28 -6.43 -6.32
CA LEU A 252 -22.69 -6.64 -6.06
C LEU A 252 -23.45 -5.33 -5.84
N ALA A 253 -22.83 -4.36 -5.17
CA ALA A 253 -23.44 -3.08 -4.80
C ALA A 253 -23.22 -1.97 -5.86
N GLY A 254 -22.34 -2.16 -6.86
CA GLY A 254 -21.98 -1.13 -7.84
C GLY A 254 -21.22 0.05 -7.23
N THR A 255 -20.44 -0.18 -6.16
CA THR A 255 -19.71 0.85 -5.43
C THR A 255 -18.24 0.90 -5.85
N PRO A 256 -17.50 2.01 -5.62
CA PRO A 256 -16.06 2.10 -5.90
C PRO A 256 -15.28 1.05 -5.11
N VAL A 257 -14.44 0.26 -5.80
CA VAL A 257 -13.75 -0.91 -5.21
C VAL A 257 -12.85 -0.51 -4.04
N GLY A 258 -12.03 0.55 -4.22
CA GLY A 258 -11.09 1.01 -3.18
C GLY A 258 -11.81 1.39 -1.88
N SER A 259 -12.82 2.24 -1.97
CA SER A 259 -13.59 2.70 -0.80
C SER A 259 -14.33 1.55 -0.11
N THR A 260 -14.84 0.58 -0.87
CA THR A 260 -15.54 -0.59 -0.31
C THR A 260 -14.57 -1.50 0.46
N ILE A 261 -13.36 -1.74 -0.07
CA ILE A 261 -12.32 -2.49 0.65
C ILE A 261 -11.95 -1.78 1.96
N VAL A 262 -11.76 -0.46 1.93
CA VAL A 262 -11.46 0.33 3.13
C VAL A 262 -12.57 0.22 4.17
N ALA A 263 -13.83 0.32 3.76
CA ALA A 263 -14.97 0.16 4.66
C ALA A 263 -15.02 -1.23 5.33
N VAL A 264 -14.73 -2.29 4.56
CA VAL A 264 -14.61 -3.66 5.11
C VAL A 264 -13.46 -3.76 6.11
N GLN A 265 -12.32 -3.13 5.84
CA GLN A 265 -11.18 -3.12 6.75
C GLN A 265 -11.44 -2.34 8.04
N ILE A 266 -12.18 -1.22 7.98
CA ILE A 266 -12.63 -0.49 9.16
C ILE A 266 -13.53 -1.39 10.02
N GLY A 267 -14.47 -2.11 9.39
CA GLY A 267 -15.31 -3.09 10.09
C GLY A 267 -14.48 -4.20 10.75
N ALA A 268 -13.52 -4.78 10.03
CA ALA A 268 -12.62 -5.81 10.55
C ALA A 268 -11.76 -5.29 11.71
N PHE A 269 -11.27 -4.04 11.65
CA PHE A 269 -10.56 -3.41 12.74
C PHE A 269 -11.45 -3.25 13.97
N GLY A 270 -12.70 -2.78 13.81
CA GLY A 270 -13.68 -2.67 14.89
C GLY A 270 -13.93 -4.02 15.57
N LEU A 271 -14.11 -5.09 14.80
CA LEU A 271 -14.28 -6.46 15.32
C LEU A 271 -13.02 -6.94 16.06
N SER A 272 -11.83 -6.67 15.52
CA SER A 272 -10.56 -7.01 16.17
C SER A 272 -10.35 -6.24 17.48
N TRP A 273 -10.80 -4.99 17.54
CA TRP A 273 -10.76 -4.18 18.74
C TRP A 273 -11.68 -4.75 19.83
N LEU A 274 -12.91 -5.11 19.47
CA LEU A 274 -13.87 -5.76 20.38
C LEU A 274 -13.33 -7.11 20.85
N ALA A 275 -12.82 -7.95 19.96
CA ALA A 275 -12.23 -9.24 20.31
C ALA A 275 -11.04 -9.08 21.26
N GLY A 276 -10.15 -8.12 21.02
CA GLY A 276 -9.00 -7.83 21.89
C GLY A 276 -9.39 -7.37 23.29
N THR A 277 -10.48 -6.61 23.43
CA THR A 277 -11.01 -6.19 24.73
C THR A 277 -11.66 -7.34 25.49
N VAL A 278 -12.43 -8.19 24.80
CA VAL A 278 -13.10 -9.36 25.41
C VAL A 278 -12.09 -10.43 25.83
N LEU A 279 -11.07 -10.68 25.00
CA LEU A 279 -10.01 -11.66 25.32
C LEU A 279 -9.02 -11.17 26.38
N GLY A 280 -9.17 -9.95 26.89
CA GLY A 280 -8.27 -9.38 27.90
C GLY A 280 -6.84 -9.13 27.42
N VAL A 281 -6.57 -9.23 26.12
CA VAL A 281 -5.23 -9.03 25.53
C VAL A 281 -4.83 -7.56 25.58
N ALA A 282 -5.80 -6.66 25.62
CA ALA A 282 -5.60 -5.21 25.69
C ALA A 282 -5.24 -4.68 27.09
N ARG A 283 -5.26 -5.52 28.12
CA ARG A 283 -5.08 -5.13 29.55
C ARG A 283 -3.68 -5.43 30.10
N LYS A 284 -2.71 -5.87 29.30
CA LYS A 284 -1.34 -6.10 29.80
C LYS A 284 -0.31 -5.43 28.92
#